data_4ac72c7c17de6d1ee65f2900377857d9
#
_entry.id   4ac72c7c17de6d1ee65f2900377857d9
#
_cell.length_a   1.000
_cell.length_b   1.000
_cell.length_c   1.000
_cell.angle_alpha   90.00
_cell.angle_beta   90.00
_cell.angle_gamma   90.00
#
_symmetry.space_group_name_H-M   'P 1'
#
loop_
_entity.id
_entity.type
_entity.pdbx_description
1 polymer ?
#
loop_
_entity_poly.entity_id
_entity_poly.type
_entity_poly.pdbx_seq_one_letter_code
_entity_poly.pdbx_strand_id
1 'polypeptide(L)'
;MEWAEWLSSDGYGYSKGIDLFYDDCALVRNLEYRLSYTYNLSKRKYQDYPELTVPQYATRHNASVVLKYSLPRLRTVVGLTERFSSGRPYHNPALPGLMNDETKPYNSLDLGLTFLPSKKVILHASATNILCRKNEFGKVEGIPIRASSDHFFYIGAFITIGKKAAYDVSNF
;
A
#
# COMPACT_ATOMS: atom_id res chain seq x y z
N MET A 1 32.78 17.57 -23.69
CA MET A 1 31.83 18.06 -22.68
C MET A 1 32.11 17.24 -21.40
N GLU A 2 32.79 17.84 -20.43
CA GLU A 2 33.21 17.13 -19.22
C GLU A 2 32.02 17.08 -18.25
N TRP A 3 31.46 15.92 -18.09
CA TRP A 3 30.33 15.65 -17.16
C TRP A 3 30.72 15.82 -15.69
N ALA A 4 32.01 15.86 -15.37
CA ALA A 4 32.52 15.95 -13.99
C ALA A 4 32.26 17.29 -13.29
N GLU A 5 32.07 18.37 -14.04
CA GLU A 5 31.81 19.70 -13.45
C GLU A 5 30.41 19.89 -12.85
N TRP A 6 29.50 18.96 -13.12
CA TRP A 6 28.10 19.03 -12.66
C TRP A 6 27.79 18.13 -11.47
N LEU A 7 28.75 17.35 -11.01
CA LEU A 7 28.59 16.47 -9.87
C LEU A 7 29.11 17.13 -8.60
N SER A 8 28.22 17.44 -7.66
CA SER A 8 28.56 17.91 -6.33
C SER A 8 27.98 16.94 -5.29
N SER A 9 28.67 16.77 -4.16
CA SER A 9 28.22 15.97 -3.02
C SER A 9 27.71 16.84 -1.87
N ASP A 10 27.30 18.07 -2.12
CA ASP A 10 26.87 19.04 -1.12
C ASP A 10 25.43 18.81 -0.62
N GLY A 11 24.76 17.79 -1.15
CA GLY A 11 23.42 17.38 -0.71
C GLY A 11 23.45 16.80 0.70
N TYR A 12 22.48 17.20 1.53
CA TYR A 12 22.27 16.63 2.85
C TYR A 12 20.79 16.51 3.16
N GLY A 13 20.46 15.70 4.16
CA GLY A 13 19.08 15.52 4.57
C GLY A 13 18.98 14.68 5.82
N TYR A 14 17.76 14.58 6.33
CA TYR A 14 17.45 13.72 7.46
C TYR A 14 16.10 13.05 7.28
N SER A 15 15.94 11.91 7.94
CA SER A 15 14.67 11.23 8.11
C SER A 15 14.56 10.77 9.55
N LYS A 16 13.40 11.00 10.16
CA LYS A 16 13.07 10.55 11.51
C LYS A 16 11.61 10.15 11.59
N GLY A 17 11.29 9.15 12.38
CA GLY A 17 9.93 8.65 12.45
C GLY A 17 9.72 7.66 13.58
N ILE A 18 8.50 7.11 13.60
CA ILE A 18 8.06 6.07 14.52
C ILE A 18 7.29 5.04 13.70
N ASP A 19 7.63 3.76 13.89
CA ASP A 19 6.91 2.63 13.35
C ASP A 19 6.23 1.88 14.49
N LEU A 20 4.93 1.66 14.34
CA LEU A 20 4.12 0.83 15.23
C LEU A 20 3.60 -0.38 14.44
N PHE A 21 3.79 -1.54 15.02
CA PHE A 21 3.35 -2.79 14.41
C PHE A 21 2.70 -3.68 15.46
N TYR A 22 1.55 -4.25 15.14
CA TYR A 22 0.84 -5.22 15.96
C TYR A 22 0.30 -6.34 15.09
N ASP A 23 0.55 -7.58 15.48
CA ASP A 23 0.10 -8.79 14.79
C ASP A 23 -0.44 -9.77 15.83
N ASP A 24 -1.64 -10.26 15.64
CA ASP A 24 -2.28 -11.21 16.53
C ASP A 24 -3.15 -12.21 15.77
N CYS A 25 -3.11 -13.48 16.20
CA CYS A 25 -3.92 -14.56 15.67
C CYS A 25 -4.61 -15.38 16.76
N ALA A 26 -4.46 -15.00 18.03
CA ALA A 26 -4.89 -15.78 19.17
C ALA A 26 -6.04 -15.14 19.98
N LEU A 27 -6.13 -13.82 19.99
CA LEU A 27 -7.08 -13.07 20.83
C LEU A 27 -8.54 -13.34 20.42
N VAL A 28 -8.80 -13.41 19.10
CA VAL A 28 -10.14 -13.66 18.57
C VAL A 28 -10.13 -14.93 17.73
N ARG A 29 -11.01 -15.86 18.07
CA ARG A 29 -11.09 -17.15 17.36
C ARG A 29 -11.33 -16.95 15.86
N ASN A 30 -10.54 -17.62 15.02
CA ASN A 30 -10.61 -17.60 13.57
C ASN A 30 -10.32 -16.23 12.93
N LEU A 31 -9.86 -15.25 13.68
CA LEU A 31 -9.47 -13.93 13.18
C LEU A 31 -7.98 -13.74 13.41
N GLU A 32 -7.28 -13.47 12.31
CA GLU A 32 -5.91 -12.97 12.32
C GLU A 32 -5.96 -11.50 11.89
N TYR A 33 -5.26 -10.63 12.60
CA TYR A 33 -5.21 -9.22 12.21
C TYR A 33 -3.84 -8.62 12.43
N ARG A 34 -3.49 -7.76 11.51
CA ARG A 34 -2.22 -7.03 11.49
C ARG A 34 -2.51 -5.56 11.32
N LEU A 35 -1.92 -4.77 12.21
CA LEU A 35 -1.99 -3.32 12.18
C LEU A 35 -0.59 -2.78 12.00
N SER A 36 -0.40 -1.84 11.10
CA SER A 36 0.85 -1.10 10.98
C SER A 36 0.57 0.38 10.82
N TYR A 37 1.42 1.18 11.44
CA TYR A 37 1.40 2.62 11.32
C TYR A 37 2.81 3.17 11.34
N THR A 38 3.13 4.00 10.35
CA THR A 38 4.39 4.71 10.24
C THR A 38 4.13 6.20 10.23
N TYR A 39 4.82 6.93 11.11
CA TYR A 39 4.98 8.37 11.04
C TYR A 39 6.40 8.69 10.60
N ASN A 40 6.57 9.46 9.53
CA ASN A 40 7.86 9.79 8.97
C ASN A 40 7.97 11.29 8.66
N LEU A 41 9.05 11.91 9.16
CA LEU A 41 9.48 13.26 8.80
C LEU A 41 10.79 13.16 8.05
N SER A 42 10.79 13.55 6.77
CA SER A 42 11.98 13.56 5.94
C SER A 42 12.14 14.91 5.26
N LYS A 43 13.37 15.44 5.26
CA LYS A 43 13.75 16.62 4.48
C LYS A 43 15.09 16.38 3.81
N ARG A 44 15.25 16.88 2.59
CA ARG A 44 16.48 16.79 1.80
C ARG A 44 16.75 18.10 1.10
N LYS A 45 18.03 18.43 0.99
CA LYS A 45 18.54 19.46 0.09
C LYS A 45 19.05 18.77 -1.17
N TYR A 46 18.41 19.04 -2.28
CA TYR A 46 18.88 18.63 -3.59
C TYR A 46 19.75 19.76 -4.19
N GLN A 47 20.57 19.42 -5.20
CA GLN A 47 21.48 20.37 -5.85
C GLN A 47 20.77 21.64 -6.32
N ASP A 48 19.59 21.50 -6.93
CA ASP A 48 18.82 22.62 -7.48
C ASP A 48 17.84 23.24 -6.48
N TYR A 49 17.86 22.81 -5.22
CA TYR A 49 16.95 23.32 -4.20
C TYR A 49 17.67 24.29 -3.28
N PRO A 50 17.20 25.54 -3.12
CA PRO A 50 17.84 26.53 -2.25
C PRO A 50 17.76 26.17 -0.77
N GLU A 51 16.77 25.34 -0.38
CA GLU A 51 16.46 25.00 1.02
C GLU A 51 16.13 23.52 1.19
N LEU A 52 16.05 23.08 2.45
CA LEU A 52 15.59 21.74 2.82
C LEU A 52 14.10 21.58 2.55
N THR A 53 13.75 20.69 1.63
CA THR A 53 12.38 20.39 1.24
C THR A 53 11.99 18.94 1.52
N VAL A 54 10.69 18.68 1.57
CA VAL A 54 10.16 17.33 1.70
C VAL A 54 10.37 16.59 0.36
N PRO A 55 10.93 15.36 0.35
CA PRO A 55 11.08 14.58 -0.87
C PRO A 55 9.74 14.27 -1.53
N GLN A 56 9.71 14.28 -2.86
CA GLN A 56 8.50 14.14 -3.68
C GLN A 56 7.64 12.89 -3.37
N TYR A 57 8.24 11.82 -2.88
CA TYR A 57 7.53 10.58 -2.57
C TYR A 57 7.37 10.33 -1.08
N ALA A 58 7.82 11.26 -0.23
CA ALA A 58 7.68 11.13 1.21
C ALA A 58 6.24 11.37 1.64
N THR A 59 5.68 10.42 2.37
CA THR A 59 4.39 10.55 3.03
C THR A 59 4.61 10.58 4.53
N ARG A 60 3.90 11.46 5.23
CA ARG A 60 4.05 11.61 6.70
C ARG A 60 3.43 10.46 7.46
N HIS A 61 2.25 10.05 7.03
CA HIS A 61 1.46 9.03 7.71
C HIS A 61 1.17 7.90 6.74
N ASN A 62 1.51 6.70 7.14
CA ASN A 62 1.13 5.47 6.45
C ASN A 62 0.50 4.54 7.46
N ALA A 63 -0.64 3.97 7.13
CA ALA A 63 -1.32 2.99 7.95
C ALA A 63 -1.81 1.84 7.08
N SER A 64 -1.76 0.63 7.63
CA SER A 64 -2.47 -0.49 7.03
C SER A 64 -3.11 -1.38 8.08
N VAL A 65 -4.26 -1.93 7.72
CA VAL A 65 -5.02 -2.91 8.49
C VAL A 65 -5.23 -4.11 7.60
N VAL A 66 -4.76 -5.27 8.04
CA VAL A 66 -5.00 -6.55 7.36
C VAL A 66 -5.82 -7.42 8.31
N LEU A 67 -6.97 -7.86 7.83
CA LEU A 67 -7.85 -8.80 8.55
C LEU A 67 -7.98 -10.07 7.72
N LYS A 68 -7.85 -11.20 8.38
CA LYS A 68 -8.08 -12.52 7.79
C LYS A 68 -9.02 -13.31 8.69
N TYR A 69 -10.21 -13.57 8.21
CA TYR A 69 -11.23 -14.31 8.95
C TYR A 69 -11.48 -15.66 8.31
N SER A 70 -11.26 -16.71 9.08
CA SER A 70 -11.47 -18.09 8.65
C SER A 70 -12.87 -18.55 9.02
N LEU A 71 -13.60 -19.10 8.05
CA LEU A 71 -14.94 -19.68 8.18
C LEU A 71 -14.87 -21.20 7.95
N PRO A 72 -14.49 -22.00 8.99
CA PRO A 72 -14.21 -23.43 8.82
C PRO A 72 -15.40 -24.22 8.26
N ARG A 73 -16.62 -23.91 8.71
CA ARG A 73 -17.85 -24.57 8.24
C ARG A 73 -18.10 -24.37 6.75
N LEU A 74 -17.69 -23.21 6.21
CA LEU A 74 -17.84 -22.87 4.81
C LEU A 74 -16.56 -23.14 3.99
N ARG A 75 -15.50 -23.64 4.65
CA ARG A 75 -14.18 -23.82 4.04
C ARG A 75 -13.70 -22.58 3.30
N THR A 76 -13.96 -21.42 3.87
CA THR A 76 -13.72 -20.12 3.23
C THR A 76 -12.87 -19.25 4.14
N VAL A 77 -11.95 -18.52 3.55
CA VAL A 77 -11.20 -17.46 4.21
C VAL A 77 -11.54 -16.14 3.54
N VAL A 78 -11.86 -15.15 4.34
CA VAL A 78 -12.12 -13.78 3.93
C VAL A 78 -10.94 -12.93 4.34
N GLY A 79 -10.31 -12.24 3.41
CA GLY A 79 -9.25 -11.27 3.65
C GLY A 79 -9.74 -9.86 3.36
N LEU A 80 -9.44 -8.93 4.23
CA LEU A 80 -9.69 -7.51 4.06
C LEU A 80 -8.39 -6.76 4.31
N THR A 81 -8.03 -5.86 3.40
CA THR A 81 -6.84 -5.01 3.56
C THR A 81 -7.22 -3.57 3.30
N GLU A 82 -7.07 -2.75 4.33
CA GLU A 82 -7.17 -1.29 4.21
C GLU A 82 -5.77 -0.68 4.21
N ARG A 83 -5.52 0.26 3.29
CA ARG A 83 -4.27 1.00 3.17
C ARG A 83 -4.56 2.48 3.09
N PHE A 84 -3.91 3.23 3.95
CA PHE A 84 -3.96 4.68 4.00
C PHE A 84 -2.57 5.27 3.91
N SER A 85 -2.44 6.37 3.18
CA SER A 85 -1.23 7.19 3.15
C SER A 85 -1.63 8.66 3.06
N SER A 86 -0.95 9.52 3.79
CA SER A 86 -1.13 10.98 3.65
C SER A 86 -0.77 11.44 2.25
N GLY A 87 -1.16 12.65 1.89
CA GLY A 87 -0.82 13.27 0.61
C GLY A 87 0.69 13.25 0.35
N ARG A 88 1.05 13.18 -0.93
CA ARG A 88 2.43 13.28 -1.40
C ARG A 88 2.73 14.71 -1.76
N PRO A 89 3.86 15.28 -1.34
CA PRO A 89 4.25 16.62 -1.72
C PRO A 89 4.53 16.71 -3.21
N TYR A 90 4.15 17.79 -3.81
CA TYR A 90 4.50 18.16 -5.19
C TYR A 90 4.76 19.66 -5.28
N HIS A 91 5.48 20.08 -6.33
CA HIS A 91 5.71 21.50 -6.60
C HIS A 91 4.51 22.09 -7.35
N ASN A 92 3.87 23.09 -6.74
CA ASN A 92 2.81 23.87 -7.36
C ASN A 92 3.39 25.25 -7.73
N PRO A 93 3.54 25.57 -9.03
CA PRO A 93 4.14 26.83 -9.45
C PRO A 93 3.30 28.07 -9.11
N ALA A 94 2.03 27.91 -8.76
CA ALA A 94 1.15 28.99 -8.34
C ALA A 94 1.33 29.40 -6.87
N LEU A 95 2.08 28.63 -6.08
CA LEU A 95 2.35 28.88 -4.66
C LEU A 95 3.83 29.21 -4.43
N PRO A 96 4.18 30.03 -3.43
CA PRO A 96 5.56 30.33 -3.10
C PRO A 96 6.26 29.09 -2.47
N GLY A 97 7.59 28.96 -2.68
CA GLY A 97 8.41 27.88 -2.13
C GLY A 97 8.48 26.64 -3.04
N LEU A 98 9.25 25.64 -2.61
CA LEU A 98 9.43 24.36 -3.29
C LEU A 98 8.68 23.24 -2.58
N MET A 99 8.12 22.30 -3.35
CA MET A 99 7.34 21.18 -2.81
C MET A 99 6.25 21.66 -1.83
N ASN A 100 5.51 22.67 -2.24
CA ASN A 100 4.66 23.57 -1.46
C ASN A 100 3.20 23.15 -1.41
N ASP A 101 2.84 22.03 -2.04
CA ASP A 101 1.47 21.52 -2.08
C ASP A 101 1.45 19.99 -1.93
N GLU A 102 0.31 19.41 -1.61
CA GLU A 102 0.15 17.96 -1.37
C GLU A 102 -1.02 17.40 -2.19
N THR A 103 -0.86 16.17 -2.66
CA THR A 103 -1.96 15.42 -3.28
C THR A 103 -3.02 15.06 -2.24
N LYS A 104 -4.19 14.59 -2.71
CA LYS A 104 -5.16 13.97 -1.81
C LYS A 104 -4.56 12.72 -1.14
N PRO A 105 -4.96 12.41 0.10
CA PRO A 105 -4.56 11.17 0.74
C PRO A 105 -4.96 9.96 -0.09
N TYR A 106 -4.06 8.98 -0.12
CA TYR A 106 -4.31 7.66 -0.71
C TYR A 106 -5.12 6.82 0.26
N ASN A 107 -6.11 6.10 -0.26
CA ASN A 107 -6.87 5.13 0.51
C ASN A 107 -7.35 4.00 -0.43
N SER A 108 -7.17 2.74 -0.01
CA SER A 108 -7.61 1.57 -0.76
C SER A 108 -8.09 0.48 0.18
N LEU A 109 -9.32 0.05 0.00
CA LEU A 109 -9.90 -1.11 0.66
C LEU A 109 -9.95 -2.26 -0.34
N ASP A 110 -9.26 -3.35 -0.02
CA ASP A 110 -9.17 -4.56 -0.85
C ASP A 110 -9.87 -5.74 -0.16
N LEU A 111 -10.53 -6.56 -0.93
CA LEU A 111 -11.22 -7.77 -0.46
C LEU A 111 -10.66 -9.00 -1.17
N GLY A 112 -10.42 -10.07 -0.42
CA GLY A 112 -10.03 -11.38 -0.92
C GLY A 112 -10.94 -12.47 -0.37
N LEU A 113 -11.31 -13.42 -1.21
CA LEU A 113 -12.07 -14.61 -0.83
C LEU A 113 -11.32 -15.84 -1.32
N THR A 114 -11.06 -16.78 -0.41
CA THR A 114 -10.46 -18.07 -0.75
C THR A 114 -11.39 -19.17 -0.30
N PHE A 115 -11.89 -19.96 -1.23
CA PHE A 115 -12.79 -21.08 -0.97
C PHE A 115 -12.12 -22.40 -1.34
N LEU A 116 -12.18 -23.38 -0.44
CA LEU A 116 -11.60 -24.72 -0.57
C LEU A 116 -12.71 -25.77 -0.69
N PRO A 117 -13.33 -25.96 -1.87
CA PRO A 117 -14.40 -26.96 -2.06
C PRO A 117 -13.90 -28.38 -1.78
N SER A 118 -12.63 -28.66 -1.98
CA SER A 118 -12.00 -29.95 -1.69
C SER A 118 -10.50 -29.79 -1.35
N LYS A 119 -9.88 -30.88 -0.87
CA LYS A 119 -8.42 -30.94 -0.64
C LYS A 119 -7.56 -30.76 -1.90
N LYS A 120 -8.15 -30.71 -3.07
CA LYS A 120 -7.45 -30.59 -4.36
C LYS A 120 -7.78 -29.33 -5.15
N VAL A 121 -8.73 -28.53 -4.66
CA VAL A 121 -9.21 -27.36 -5.40
C VAL A 121 -9.23 -26.16 -4.46
N ILE A 122 -8.61 -25.07 -4.88
CA ILE A 122 -8.75 -23.75 -4.28
C ILE A 122 -9.34 -22.82 -5.31
N LEU A 123 -10.40 -22.13 -4.95
CA LEU A 123 -10.95 -21.03 -5.70
C LEU A 123 -10.60 -19.73 -4.98
N HIS A 124 -10.08 -18.77 -5.72
CA HIS A 124 -9.70 -17.46 -5.16
C HIS A 124 -10.34 -16.35 -5.99
N ALA A 125 -10.92 -15.39 -5.31
CA ALA A 125 -11.41 -14.15 -5.89
C ALA A 125 -10.87 -12.98 -5.10
N SER A 126 -10.45 -11.91 -5.78
CA SER A 126 -10.04 -10.69 -5.11
C SER A 126 -10.50 -9.45 -5.86
N ALA A 127 -10.70 -8.38 -5.12
CA ALA A 127 -11.03 -7.07 -5.64
C ALA A 127 -10.20 -6.03 -4.92
N THR A 128 -9.50 -5.18 -5.66
CA THR A 128 -8.74 -4.05 -5.10
C THR A 128 -9.54 -2.78 -5.23
N ASN A 129 -9.36 -1.89 -4.25
CA ASN A 129 -10.01 -0.59 -4.19
C ASN A 129 -11.54 -0.70 -4.39
N ILE A 130 -12.20 -1.56 -3.61
CA ILE A 130 -13.65 -1.81 -3.72
C ILE A 130 -14.52 -0.57 -3.48
N LEU A 131 -13.95 0.47 -2.85
CA LEU A 131 -14.59 1.77 -2.67
C LEU A 131 -14.48 2.67 -3.90
N CYS A 132 -13.83 2.21 -4.97
CA CYS A 132 -13.62 2.95 -6.23
C CYS A 132 -13.04 4.35 -6.02
N ARG A 133 -12.14 4.52 -5.04
CA ARG A 133 -11.52 5.81 -4.75
C ARG A 133 -10.56 6.20 -5.87
N LYS A 134 -10.70 7.44 -6.32
CA LYS A 134 -9.81 8.05 -7.32
C LYS A 134 -8.54 8.55 -6.64
N ASN A 135 -7.61 7.62 -6.40
CA ASN A 135 -6.33 7.91 -5.77
C ASN A 135 -5.41 8.71 -6.70
N GLU A 136 -4.72 9.71 -6.15
CA GLU A 136 -3.78 10.56 -6.85
C GLU A 136 -2.35 10.24 -6.40
N PHE A 137 -1.45 10.00 -7.37
CA PHE A 137 -0.04 9.64 -7.10
C PHE A 137 0.90 10.83 -7.24
N GLY A 138 0.43 11.93 -7.80
CA GLY A 138 1.15 13.17 -8.02
C GLY A 138 0.28 14.15 -8.79
N LYS A 139 0.82 15.34 -9.06
CA LYS A 139 0.23 16.31 -9.99
C LYS A 139 1.32 16.92 -10.86
N VAL A 140 1.00 17.17 -12.12
CA VAL A 140 1.83 17.92 -13.06
C VAL A 140 0.98 19.05 -13.59
N GLU A 141 1.42 20.29 -13.43
CA GLU A 141 0.68 21.50 -13.83
C GLU A 141 -0.78 21.53 -13.32
N GLY A 142 -1.00 21.04 -12.09
CA GLY A 142 -2.33 20.96 -11.49
C GLY A 142 -3.17 19.75 -11.93
N ILE A 143 -2.74 18.99 -12.94
CA ILE A 143 -3.42 17.81 -13.44
C ILE A 143 -3.03 16.60 -12.59
N PRO A 144 -3.99 15.89 -11.96
CA PRO A 144 -3.68 14.73 -11.12
C PRO A 144 -3.23 13.53 -11.96
N ILE A 145 -2.13 12.90 -11.54
CA ILE A 145 -1.67 11.62 -12.06
C ILE A 145 -2.41 10.52 -11.31
N ARG A 146 -3.17 9.71 -12.03
CA ARG A 146 -3.98 8.60 -11.50
C ARG A 146 -3.62 7.28 -12.17
N ALA A 147 -4.01 6.17 -11.53
CA ALA A 147 -3.97 4.87 -12.19
C ALA A 147 -4.93 4.84 -13.40
N SER A 148 -4.60 4.03 -14.40
CA SER A 148 -5.47 3.82 -15.57
C SER A 148 -6.80 3.13 -15.20
N SER A 149 -6.82 2.35 -14.12
CA SER A 149 -8.00 1.74 -13.54
C SER A 149 -8.05 2.02 -12.03
N ASP A 150 -9.20 2.45 -11.53
CA ASP A 150 -9.40 2.72 -10.10
C ASP A 150 -9.57 1.43 -9.28
N HIS A 151 -9.98 0.34 -9.91
CA HIS A 151 -10.20 -0.96 -9.27
C HIS A 151 -9.79 -2.11 -10.19
N PHE A 152 -9.51 -3.25 -9.59
CA PHE A 152 -9.13 -4.47 -10.30
C PHE A 152 -9.80 -5.67 -9.67
N PHE A 153 -10.29 -6.60 -10.51
CA PHE A 153 -10.88 -7.86 -10.09
C PHE A 153 -10.05 -9.03 -10.61
N TYR A 154 -9.85 -10.01 -9.76
CA TYR A 154 -9.18 -11.26 -10.12
C TYR A 154 -9.99 -12.45 -9.65
N ILE A 155 -10.10 -13.47 -10.51
CA ILE A 155 -10.65 -14.78 -10.16
C ILE A 155 -9.68 -15.84 -10.66
N GLY A 156 -9.36 -16.81 -9.80
CA GLY A 156 -8.44 -17.90 -10.12
C GLY A 156 -8.87 -19.21 -9.49
N ALA A 157 -8.45 -20.32 -10.11
CA ALA A 157 -8.62 -21.67 -9.58
C ALA A 157 -7.27 -22.40 -9.59
N PHE A 158 -6.95 -23.09 -8.48
CA PHE A 158 -5.79 -23.97 -8.35
C PHE A 158 -6.31 -25.39 -8.21
N ILE A 159 -5.92 -26.28 -9.11
CA ILE A 159 -6.37 -27.68 -9.13
C ILE A 159 -5.14 -28.58 -9.06
N THR A 160 -5.08 -29.42 -8.03
CA THR A 160 -4.03 -30.42 -7.87
C THR A 160 -4.44 -31.72 -8.56
N ILE A 161 -3.68 -32.10 -9.57
CA ILE A 161 -3.85 -33.38 -10.28
C ILE A 161 -2.91 -34.39 -9.66
N GLY A 162 -3.44 -35.45 -9.04
CA GLY A 162 -2.63 -36.49 -8.42
C GLY A 162 -3.38 -37.27 -7.34
N LYS A 163 -2.72 -38.31 -6.80
CA LYS A 163 -3.31 -39.19 -5.77
C LYS A 163 -3.28 -38.57 -4.37
N LYS A 164 -2.29 -37.73 -4.06
CA LYS A 164 -2.14 -37.06 -2.75
C LYS A 164 -2.89 -35.74 -2.72
N ALA A 165 -3.58 -35.46 -1.62
CA ALA A 165 -4.16 -34.14 -1.37
C ALA A 165 -3.01 -33.13 -1.16
N ALA A 166 -3.09 -31.96 -1.80
CA ALA A 166 -2.07 -30.91 -1.70
C ALA A 166 -2.37 -29.90 -0.58
N TYR A 167 -3.62 -29.80 -0.17
CA TYR A 167 -4.04 -28.78 0.79
C TYR A 167 -4.65 -29.40 2.04
N ASP A 168 -4.16 -28.96 3.20
CA ASP A 168 -4.75 -29.32 4.48
C ASP A 168 -5.89 -28.34 4.81
N VAL A 169 -7.09 -28.87 4.90
CA VAL A 169 -8.30 -28.10 5.22
C VAL A 169 -8.70 -28.28 6.70
N SER A 170 -7.90 -28.99 7.48
CA SER A 170 -8.21 -29.24 8.91
C SER A 170 -7.88 -28.04 9.80
N ASN A 171 -7.07 -27.11 9.33
CA ASN A 171 -6.62 -25.93 10.07
C ASN A 171 -7.42 -24.65 9.74
N PHE A 172 -8.59 -24.78 9.12
CA PHE A 172 -9.50 -23.68 8.85
C PHE A 172 -10.58 -23.56 9.91
#